data_55594f3b7aa3d9dea4905d87c8b342ce
#
_entry.id   55594f3b7aa3d9dea4905d87c8b342ce
#
_cell.length_a   1.000
_cell.length_b   1.000
_cell.length_c   1.000
_cell.angle_alpha   90.00
_cell.angle_beta   90.00
_cell.angle_gamma   90.00
#
_symmetry.space_group_name_H-M   'P 1'
#
loop_
_entity.id
_entity.type
_entity.pdbx_description
1 polymer ?
#
loop_
_entity_poly.entity_id
_entity_poly.type
_entity_poly.pdbx_seq_one_letter_code
_entity_poly.pdbx_strand_id
1 'polypeptide(L)'
;LFAYKNSILQAHQRNDIISKVTLLTSTFQYILQIGALWLFKSYYLYILVQLLTQAITNVLTAIIASKIYPDFVPSGKLDVKEVHMINQRIKDLFTSKVGAVIVNSADSIVISAFLGLTVLAVYQNYYFILTSVIGIVEVVFTACTAGIGNSLIVEDQKKNFADLKKFTCIISVIAGSCSSCLLNMYQPFIKVWLGENMMLDYAAVICFCVYYYVYEINRILNTYKDAGGIWHKDRFRPLVTALANLMMNLLLVRFWGVYGVILSTVLSMLLVGMPWIIKNIFSTLFARDESKQYVVLLLKYAGVSLLGCVLTFFLCSYISIDGFGGLATRLFVCMVVVPVLFYLFFRKTEEFIASTKLIIQVLKTIQRHGR
;
A
#
# COMPACT_ATOMS: atom_id res chain seq x y z
N LEU A 1 22.28 10.79 -5.10
CA LEU A 1 22.89 11.61 -6.14
C LEU A 1 22.02 11.59 -7.39
N PHE A 2 21.76 12.74 -8.02
CA PHE A 2 21.00 12.90 -9.28
C PHE A 2 19.52 12.47 -9.28
N ALA A 3 18.95 12.09 -8.14
CA ALA A 3 17.54 11.65 -8.05
C ALA A 3 16.53 12.74 -8.54
N TYR A 4 16.91 14.02 -8.53
CA TYR A 4 16.08 15.12 -9.03
C TYR A 4 15.77 15.01 -10.52
N LYS A 5 16.62 14.33 -11.33
CA LYS A 5 16.35 14.12 -12.75
C LYS A 5 15.22 13.11 -13.01
N ASN A 6 14.88 12.25 -12.03
CA ASN A 6 13.68 11.43 -12.11
C ASN A 6 12.41 12.27 -12.19
N SER A 7 12.41 13.48 -11.59
CA SER A 7 11.26 14.39 -11.64
C SER A 7 10.95 14.86 -13.06
N ILE A 8 11.97 14.99 -13.93
CA ILE A 8 11.79 15.37 -15.34
C ILE A 8 11.02 14.26 -16.08
N LEU A 9 11.43 13.01 -15.89
CA LEU A 9 10.74 11.85 -16.50
C LEU A 9 9.30 11.70 -15.98
N GLN A 10 9.09 11.91 -14.67
CA GLN A 10 7.76 11.87 -14.06
C GLN A 10 6.86 13.01 -14.56
N ALA A 11 7.38 14.23 -14.70
CA ALA A 11 6.64 15.38 -15.23
C ALA A 11 6.18 15.15 -16.69
N HIS A 12 7.01 14.44 -17.47
CA HIS A 12 6.67 14.04 -18.85
C HIS A 12 5.92 12.69 -18.94
N GLN A 13 5.45 12.14 -17.81
CA GLN A 13 4.73 10.86 -17.71
C GLN A 13 5.51 9.65 -18.29
N ARG A 14 6.86 9.74 -18.33
CA ARG A 14 7.74 8.69 -18.84
C ARG A 14 8.22 7.73 -17.73
N ASN A 15 7.29 7.27 -16.90
CA ASN A 15 7.56 6.26 -15.88
C ASN A 15 8.01 4.91 -16.45
N ASP A 16 7.69 4.66 -17.73
CA ASP A 16 8.16 3.49 -18.49
C ASP A 16 9.68 3.37 -18.48
N ILE A 17 10.40 4.49 -18.61
CA ILE A 17 11.86 4.54 -18.61
C ILE A 17 12.41 4.21 -17.23
N ILE A 18 11.84 4.85 -16.19
CA ILE A 18 12.24 4.59 -14.79
C ILE A 18 12.04 3.10 -14.46
N SER A 19 10.89 2.53 -14.84
CA SER A 19 10.58 1.13 -14.60
C SER A 19 11.53 0.17 -15.33
N LYS A 20 11.88 0.45 -16.60
CA LYS A 20 12.84 -0.35 -17.37
C LYS A 20 14.24 -0.34 -16.74
N VAL A 21 14.73 0.83 -16.33
CA VAL A 21 16.04 0.96 -15.67
C VAL A 21 16.02 0.21 -14.33
N THR A 22 14.97 0.40 -13.53
CA THR A 22 14.83 -0.27 -12.25
C THR A 22 14.76 -1.79 -12.42
N LEU A 23 14.00 -2.29 -13.41
CA LEU A 23 13.92 -3.72 -13.70
C LEU A 23 15.30 -4.32 -14.03
N LEU A 24 16.04 -3.68 -14.93
CA LEU A 24 17.38 -4.14 -15.33
C LEU A 24 18.35 -4.14 -14.14
N THR A 25 18.40 -3.03 -13.40
CA THR A 25 19.32 -2.88 -12.27
C THR A 25 18.96 -3.81 -11.12
N SER A 26 17.67 -3.99 -10.81
CA SER A 26 17.21 -4.92 -9.78
C SER A 26 17.47 -6.38 -10.15
N THR A 27 17.27 -6.77 -11.42
CA THR A 27 17.59 -8.11 -11.89
C THR A 27 19.09 -8.40 -11.70
N PHE A 28 19.94 -7.46 -12.11
CA PHE A 28 21.38 -7.57 -11.94
C PHE A 28 21.78 -7.62 -10.46
N GLN A 29 21.14 -6.79 -9.62
CA GLN A 29 21.31 -6.82 -8.17
C GLN A 29 21.02 -8.20 -7.59
N TYR A 30 19.88 -8.81 -7.92
CA TYR A 30 19.50 -10.11 -7.36
C TYR A 30 20.48 -11.21 -7.78
N ILE A 31 20.97 -11.20 -9.04
CA ILE A 31 21.99 -12.15 -9.51
C ILE A 31 23.28 -11.97 -8.68
N LEU A 32 23.74 -10.74 -8.49
CA LEU A 32 24.95 -10.49 -7.69
C LEU A 32 24.75 -10.84 -6.22
N GLN A 33 23.59 -10.57 -5.63
CA GLN A 33 23.26 -10.93 -4.26
C GLN A 33 23.23 -12.43 -4.02
N ILE A 34 22.62 -13.20 -4.95
CA ILE A 34 22.65 -14.66 -4.92
C ILE A 34 24.10 -15.16 -5.01
N GLY A 35 24.90 -14.61 -5.93
CA GLY A 35 26.32 -14.94 -6.04
C GLY A 35 27.12 -14.61 -4.78
N ALA A 36 26.87 -13.44 -4.18
CA ALA A 36 27.52 -13.02 -2.93
C ALA A 36 27.22 -13.98 -1.76
N LEU A 37 25.98 -14.43 -1.64
CA LEU A 37 25.59 -15.38 -0.60
C LEU A 37 26.12 -16.81 -0.88
N TRP A 38 26.08 -17.23 -2.14
CA TRP A 38 26.48 -18.59 -2.51
C TRP A 38 28.01 -18.78 -2.46
N LEU A 39 28.78 -17.81 -3.01
CA LEU A 39 30.24 -17.90 -3.10
C LEU A 39 30.94 -17.44 -1.82
N PHE A 40 30.53 -16.35 -1.26
CA PHE A 40 31.22 -15.68 -0.12
C PHE A 40 30.55 -15.90 1.22
N LYS A 41 29.27 -16.36 1.25
CA LYS A 41 28.45 -16.54 2.47
C LYS A 41 28.45 -15.31 3.37
N SER A 42 28.60 -14.12 2.77
CA SER A 42 28.75 -12.84 3.48
C SER A 42 27.52 -11.97 3.32
N TYR A 43 26.84 -11.73 4.44
CA TYR A 43 25.69 -10.80 4.49
C TYR A 43 26.11 -9.33 4.25
N TYR A 44 27.35 -8.97 4.60
CA TYR A 44 27.85 -7.61 4.35
C TYR A 44 27.98 -7.33 2.85
N LEU A 45 28.47 -8.28 2.07
CA LEU A 45 28.53 -8.16 0.61
C LEU A 45 27.14 -8.05 0.00
N TYR A 46 26.17 -8.80 0.51
CA TYR A 46 24.77 -8.71 0.10
C TYR A 46 24.23 -7.28 0.26
N ILE A 47 24.44 -6.64 1.41
CA ILE A 47 24.01 -5.26 1.67
C ILE A 47 24.80 -4.28 0.78
N LEU A 48 26.10 -4.46 0.63
CA LEU A 48 26.93 -3.59 -0.19
C LEU A 48 26.47 -3.55 -1.64
N VAL A 49 26.14 -4.71 -2.21
CA VAL A 49 25.58 -4.84 -3.57
C VAL A 49 24.28 -4.03 -3.68
N GLN A 50 23.39 -4.12 -2.68
CA GLN A 50 22.14 -3.37 -2.67
C GLN A 50 22.38 -1.85 -2.72
N LEU A 51 23.27 -1.35 -1.88
CA LEU A 51 23.59 0.10 -1.82
C LEU A 51 24.23 0.60 -3.13
N LEU A 52 25.17 -0.15 -3.68
CA LEU A 52 25.82 0.18 -4.95
C LEU A 52 24.83 0.18 -6.11
N THR A 53 23.95 -0.83 -6.18
CA THR A 53 22.92 -0.90 -7.24
C THR A 53 21.96 0.25 -7.17
N GLN A 54 21.54 0.67 -5.97
CA GLN A 54 20.69 1.85 -5.81
C GLN A 54 21.35 3.13 -6.34
N ALA A 55 22.65 3.30 -6.08
CA ALA A 55 23.41 4.42 -6.62
C ALA A 55 23.51 4.36 -8.15
N ILE A 56 23.80 3.18 -8.71
CA ILE A 56 23.86 2.92 -10.16
C ILE A 56 22.52 3.23 -10.82
N THR A 57 21.40 2.78 -10.25
CA THR A 57 20.05 3.05 -10.76
C THR A 57 19.80 4.56 -10.88
N ASN A 58 20.14 5.33 -9.84
CA ASN A 58 19.98 6.79 -9.87
C ASN A 58 20.85 7.46 -10.93
N VAL A 59 22.10 7.02 -11.10
CA VAL A 59 23.02 7.56 -12.12
C VAL A 59 22.54 7.20 -13.53
N LEU A 60 22.18 5.94 -13.78
CA LEU A 60 21.68 5.52 -15.10
C LEU A 60 20.41 6.27 -15.49
N THR A 61 19.46 6.39 -14.57
CA THR A 61 18.22 7.15 -14.82
C THR A 61 18.52 8.62 -15.14
N ALA A 62 19.49 9.21 -14.44
CA ALA A 62 19.91 10.60 -14.68
C ALA A 62 20.58 10.77 -16.04
N ILE A 63 21.42 9.83 -16.46
CA ILE A 63 22.07 9.85 -17.79
C ILE A 63 21.01 9.73 -18.90
N ILE A 64 20.06 8.79 -18.76
CA ILE A 64 18.99 8.59 -19.74
C ILE A 64 18.08 9.83 -19.80
N ALA A 65 17.68 10.39 -18.66
CA ALA A 65 16.88 11.61 -18.60
C ALA A 65 17.58 12.78 -19.32
N SER A 66 18.90 12.94 -19.11
CA SER A 66 19.67 14.00 -19.76
C SER A 66 19.84 13.80 -21.27
N LYS A 67 19.85 12.54 -21.74
CA LYS A 67 19.92 12.24 -23.18
C LYS A 67 18.59 12.48 -23.89
N ILE A 68 17.47 12.17 -23.23
CA ILE A 68 16.14 12.33 -23.82
C ILE A 68 15.67 13.78 -23.77
N TYR A 69 16.06 14.50 -22.72
CA TYR A 69 15.67 15.88 -22.47
C TYR A 69 16.90 16.78 -22.29
N PRO A 70 17.70 17.02 -23.35
CA PRO A 70 18.94 17.82 -23.27
C PRO A 70 18.68 19.28 -22.94
N ASP A 71 17.52 19.82 -23.30
CA ASP A 71 17.16 21.24 -23.12
C ASP A 71 16.82 21.60 -21.67
N PHE A 72 16.56 20.60 -20.81
CA PHE A 72 16.24 20.82 -19.40
C PHE A 72 17.53 20.95 -18.56
N VAL A 73 18.27 22.01 -18.81
CA VAL A 73 19.47 22.37 -18.01
C VAL A 73 19.08 23.45 -17.00
N PRO A 74 19.47 23.31 -15.73
CA PRO A 74 19.22 24.35 -14.73
C PRO A 74 19.86 25.67 -15.19
N SER A 75 19.03 26.68 -15.44
CA SER A 75 19.50 28.01 -15.85
C SER A 75 18.68 29.11 -15.16
N GLY A 76 19.34 30.24 -14.83
CA GLY A 76 18.67 31.36 -14.18
C GLY A 76 18.53 31.24 -12.66
N LYS A 77 17.85 32.23 -12.08
CA LYS A 77 17.52 32.30 -10.63
C LYS A 77 16.01 32.45 -10.50
N LEU A 78 15.41 31.66 -9.63
CA LEU A 78 13.99 31.80 -9.26
C LEU A 78 13.79 33.03 -8.36
N ASP A 79 12.61 33.62 -8.41
CA ASP A 79 12.23 34.67 -7.46
C ASP A 79 12.23 34.13 -6.02
N VAL A 80 12.59 35.00 -5.08
CA VAL A 80 12.67 34.65 -3.65
C VAL A 80 11.34 34.10 -3.12
N LYS A 81 10.21 34.60 -3.61
CA LYS A 81 8.87 34.13 -3.24
C LYS A 81 8.62 32.68 -3.72
N GLU A 82 9.05 32.36 -4.94
CA GLU A 82 8.92 31.01 -5.49
C GLU A 82 9.81 30.02 -4.75
N VAL A 83 11.04 30.42 -4.46
CA VAL A 83 11.97 29.61 -3.65
C VAL A 83 11.38 29.33 -2.27
N HIS A 84 10.76 30.35 -1.64
CA HIS A 84 10.13 30.18 -0.34
C HIS A 84 8.96 29.20 -0.39
N MET A 85 8.06 29.28 -1.40
CA MET A 85 6.96 28.35 -1.58
C MET A 85 7.46 26.91 -1.82
N ILE A 86 8.49 26.73 -2.67
CA ILE A 86 9.07 25.41 -2.95
C ILE A 86 9.67 24.84 -1.66
N ASN A 87 10.43 25.63 -0.91
CA ASN A 87 11.03 25.17 0.33
C ASN A 87 9.98 24.80 1.40
N GLN A 88 8.87 25.52 1.46
CA GLN A 88 7.78 25.19 2.36
C GLN A 88 7.14 23.84 1.98
N ARG A 89 6.87 23.62 0.69
CA ARG A 89 6.36 22.32 0.20
C ARG A 89 7.32 21.17 0.46
N ILE A 90 8.63 21.40 0.28
CA ILE A 90 9.66 20.39 0.60
C ILE A 90 9.66 20.06 2.08
N LYS A 91 9.56 21.06 2.98
CA LYS A 91 9.44 20.82 4.43
C LYS A 91 8.20 20.00 4.80
N ASP A 92 7.05 20.33 4.21
CA ASP A 92 5.79 19.61 4.47
C ASP A 92 5.90 18.15 4.01
N LEU A 93 6.45 17.90 2.81
CA LEU A 93 6.71 16.56 2.28
C LEU A 93 7.74 15.79 3.12
N PHE A 94 8.82 16.44 3.53
CA PHE A 94 9.86 15.84 4.37
C PHE A 94 9.29 15.37 5.70
N THR A 95 8.52 16.22 6.38
CA THR A 95 7.86 15.89 7.65
C THR A 95 6.94 14.68 7.50
N SER A 96 6.15 14.64 6.41
CA SER A 96 5.28 13.50 6.10
C SER A 96 6.08 12.22 5.84
N LYS A 97 7.18 12.29 5.10
CA LYS A 97 8.03 11.13 4.79
C LYS A 97 8.78 10.60 6.02
N VAL A 98 9.27 11.48 6.89
CA VAL A 98 9.88 11.08 8.17
C VAL A 98 8.87 10.30 9.02
N GLY A 99 7.64 10.80 9.14
CA GLY A 99 6.57 10.08 9.85
C GLY A 99 6.33 8.68 9.26
N ALA A 100 6.25 8.56 7.94
CA ALA A 100 6.06 7.26 7.28
C ALA A 100 7.23 6.28 7.52
N VAL A 101 8.47 6.77 7.48
CA VAL A 101 9.66 5.93 7.77
C VAL A 101 9.66 5.46 9.22
N ILE A 102 9.29 6.32 10.18
CA ILE A 102 9.20 5.93 11.59
C ILE A 102 8.16 4.82 11.78
N VAL A 103 6.96 4.95 11.19
CA VAL A 103 5.92 3.89 11.26
C VAL A 103 6.46 2.57 10.71
N ASN A 104 7.04 2.59 9.52
CA ASN A 104 7.49 1.37 8.84
C ASN A 104 8.66 0.67 9.56
N SER A 105 9.46 1.41 10.34
CA SER A 105 10.63 0.86 11.03
C SER A 105 10.36 0.55 12.51
N ALA A 106 9.39 1.20 13.13
CA ALA A 106 9.12 1.09 14.56
C ALA A 106 8.81 -0.34 14.99
N ASP A 107 7.99 -1.05 14.23
CA ASP A 107 7.59 -2.41 14.53
C ASP A 107 8.79 -3.35 14.61
N SER A 108 9.69 -3.28 13.62
CA SER A 108 10.91 -4.13 13.59
C SER A 108 11.86 -3.82 14.75
N ILE A 109 12.02 -2.53 15.10
CA ILE A 109 12.86 -2.11 16.22
C ILE A 109 12.29 -2.59 17.54
N VAL A 110 10.99 -2.43 17.75
CA VAL A 110 10.32 -2.86 18.98
C VAL A 110 10.34 -4.38 19.13
N ILE A 111 10.01 -5.12 18.05
CA ILE A 111 10.06 -6.59 18.09
C ILE A 111 11.47 -7.08 18.40
N SER A 112 12.51 -6.54 17.74
CA SER A 112 13.88 -6.96 18.00
C SER A 112 14.35 -6.67 19.40
N ALA A 113 13.98 -5.51 19.95
CA ALA A 113 14.39 -5.07 21.29
C ALA A 113 13.68 -5.80 22.44
N PHE A 114 12.39 -6.13 22.28
CA PHE A 114 11.57 -6.71 23.34
C PHE A 114 11.35 -8.22 23.21
N LEU A 115 11.31 -8.75 21.98
CA LEU A 115 10.97 -10.16 21.71
C LEU A 115 12.12 -10.95 21.09
N GLY A 116 13.18 -10.26 20.66
CA GLY A 116 14.39 -10.85 20.12
C GLY A 116 14.36 -11.07 18.60
N LEU A 117 15.54 -11.38 18.05
CA LEU A 117 15.76 -11.48 16.60
C LEU A 117 15.07 -12.69 15.98
N THR A 118 14.89 -13.78 16.71
CA THR A 118 14.20 -14.99 16.20
C THR A 118 12.74 -14.68 15.89
N VAL A 119 12.05 -13.99 16.82
CA VAL A 119 10.64 -13.58 16.62
C VAL A 119 10.54 -12.56 15.50
N LEU A 120 11.50 -11.62 15.41
CA LEU A 120 11.57 -10.67 14.31
C LEU A 120 11.71 -11.39 12.95
N ALA A 121 12.56 -12.41 12.85
CA ALA A 121 12.75 -13.16 11.60
C ALA A 121 11.46 -13.84 11.15
N VAL A 122 10.72 -14.46 12.07
CA VAL A 122 9.41 -15.07 11.77
C VAL A 122 8.40 -14.00 11.35
N TYR A 123 8.30 -12.88 12.11
CA TYR A 123 7.43 -11.75 11.78
C TYR A 123 7.72 -11.20 10.37
N GLN A 124 8.99 -11.03 10.01
CA GLN A 124 9.40 -10.47 8.72
C GLN A 124 8.96 -11.32 7.53
N ASN A 125 8.87 -12.65 7.67
CA ASN A 125 8.35 -13.52 6.61
C ASN A 125 6.87 -13.22 6.31
N TYR A 126 6.05 -13.07 7.35
CA TYR A 126 4.64 -12.69 7.20
C TYR A 126 4.49 -11.28 6.64
N TYR A 127 5.28 -10.36 7.16
CA TYR A 127 5.27 -8.97 6.72
C TYR A 127 5.72 -8.82 5.25
N PHE A 128 6.68 -9.63 4.80
CA PHE A 128 7.11 -9.67 3.40
C PHE A 128 5.98 -10.07 2.45
N ILE A 129 5.23 -11.13 2.79
CA ILE A 129 4.06 -11.54 2.01
C ILE A 129 3.04 -10.41 1.96
N LEU A 130 2.73 -9.82 3.12
CA LEU A 130 1.79 -8.70 3.25
C LEU A 130 2.18 -7.54 2.34
N THR A 131 3.43 -7.07 2.44
CA THR A 131 3.92 -5.93 1.65
C THR A 131 3.98 -6.23 0.17
N SER A 132 4.20 -7.48 -0.22
CA SER A 132 4.15 -7.90 -1.63
C SER A 132 2.72 -7.77 -2.19
N VAL A 133 1.70 -8.20 -1.44
CA VAL A 133 0.29 -8.04 -1.86
C VAL A 133 -0.09 -6.56 -1.89
N ILE A 134 0.30 -5.79 -0.88
CA ILE A 134 0.14 -4.33 -0.82
C ILE A 134 0.74 -3.66 -2.07
N GLY A 135 1.96 -4.05 -2.46
CA GLY A 135 2.67 -3.48 -3.61
C GLY A 135 1.94 -3.71 -4.94
N ILE A 136 1.32 -4.87 -5.14
CA ILE A 136 0.53 -5.16 -6.34
C ILE A 136 -0.68 -4.21 -6.44
N VAL A 137 -1.41 -4.02 -5.35
CA VAL A 137 -2.58 -3.13 -5.31
C VAL A 137 -2.16 -1.67 -5.46
N GLU A 138 -1.01 -1.28 -4.90
CA GLU A 138 -0.45 0.07 -4.99
C GLU A 138 -0.23 0.54 -6.43
N VAL A 139 0.28 -0.33 -7.30
CA VAL A 139 0.51 0.00 -8.72
C VAL A 139 -0.77 0.47 -9.40
N VAL A 140 -1.89 -0.20 -9.13
CA VAL A 140 -3.20 0.14 -9.72
C VAL A 140 -3.67 1.51 -9.25
N PHE A 141 -3.62 1.79 -7.95
CA PHE A 141 -4.12 3.06 -7.41
C PHE A 141 -3.19 4.24 -7.68
N THR A 142 -1.89 4.02 -7.75
CA THR A 142 -0.93 5.05 -8.17
C THR A 142 -1.19 5.51 -9.61
N ALA A 143 -1.52 4.58 -10.51
CA ALA A 143 -1.89 4.90 -11.88
C ALA A 143 -3.18 5.74 -11.97
N CYS A 144 -4.13 5.57 -11.04
CA CYS A 144 -5.37 6.33 -11.00
C CYS A 144 -5.21 7.77 -10.47
N THR A 145 -4.13 8.07 -9.74
CA THR A 145 -3.98 9.35 -9.02
C THR A 145 -4.07 10.58 -9.95
N ALA A 146 -3.42 10.52 -11.12
CA ALA A 146 -3.45 11.61 -12.10
C ALA A 146 -4.87 11.84 -12.66
N GLY A 147 -5.60 10.74 -12.94
CA GLY A 147 -6.99 10.82 -13.41
C GLY A 147 -7.94 11.39 -12.34
N ILE A 148 -7.76 10.99 -11.08
CA ILE A 148 -8.51 11.55 -9.95
C ILE A 148 -8.20 13.04 -9.80
N GLY A 149 -6.92 13.45 -9.90
CA GLY A 149 -6.53 14.87 -9.81
C GLY A 149 -7.16 15.72 -10.91
N ASN A 150 -7.20 15.23 -12.14
CA ASN A 150 -7.88 15.92 -13.24
C ASN A 150 -9.40 16.02 -13.00
N SER A 151 -10.04 14.93 -12.53
CA SER A 151 -11.47 14.93 -12.21
C SER A 151 -11.82 15.95 -11.12
N LEU A 152 -10.97 16.07 -10.08
CA LEU A 152 -11.17 17.05 -8.99
C LEU A 152 -11.15 18.50 -9.47
N ILE A 153 -10.48 18.80 -10.60
CA ILE A 153 -10.40 20.15 -11.19
C ILE A 153 -11.57 20.42 -12.15
N VAL A 154 -11.92 19.42 -13.00
CA VAL A 154 -12.83 19.61 -14.13
C VAL A 154 -14.28 19.33 -13.75
N GLU A 155 -14.53 18.38 -12.86
CA GLU A 155 -15.85 17.88 -12.55
C GLU A 155 -16.42 18.52 -11.29
N ASP A 156 -17.74 18.47 -11.15
CA ASP A 156 -18.42 19.01 -9.96
C ASP A 156 -18.18 18.17 -8.70
N GLN A 157 -18.41 18.77 -7.54
CA GLN A 157 -18.19 18.14 -6.24
C GLN A 157 -19.03 16.88 -6.05
N LYS A 158 -20.28 16.85 -6.53
CA LYS A 158 -21.19 15.70 -6.38
C LYS A 158 -20.68 14.49 -7.17
N LYS A 159 -20.19 14.73 -8.40
CA LYS A 159 -19.59 13.69 -9.22
C LYS A 159 -18.30 13.17 -8.60
N ASN A 160 -17.43 14.05 -8.12
CA ASN A 160 -16.20 13.69 -7.44
C ASN A 160 -16.46 12.86 -6.17
N PHE A 161 -17.53 13.17 -5.41
CA PHE A 161 -17.92 12.35 -4.27
C PHE A 161 -18.48 10.99 -4.69
N ALA A 162 -19.26 10.92 -5.77
CA ALA A 162 -19.70 9.64 -6.33
C ALA A 162 -18.52 8.80 -6.80
N ASP A 163 -17.49 9.41 -7.39
CA ASP A 163 -16.26 8.75 -7.79
C ASP A 163 -15.44 8.26 -6.59
N LEU A 164 -15.34 9.02 -5.50
CA LEU A 164 -14.74 8.55 -4.25
C LEU A 164 -15.45 7.28 -3.74
N LYS A 165 -16.78 7.26 -3.69
CA LYS A 165 -17.56 6.09 -3.27
C LYS A 165 -17.34 4.89 -4.21
N LYS A 166 -17.29 5.13 -5.52
CA LYS A 166 -16.98 4.11 -6.54
C LYS A 166 -15.61 3.48 -6.32
N PHE A 167 -14.55 4.28 -6.20
CA PHE A 167 -13.20 3.76 -5.95
C PHE A 167 -13.09 3.09 -4.57
N THR A 168 -13.80 3.59 -3.56
CA THR A 168 -13.89 2.96 -2.24
C THR A 168 -14.55 1.57 -2.33
N CYS A 169 -15.58 1.42 -3.16
CA CYS A 169 -16.19 0.11 -3.41
C CYS A 169 -15.18 -0.86 -4.03
N ILE A 170 -14.46 -0.43 -5.08
CA ILE A 170 -13.45 -1.27 -5.76
C ILE A 170 -12.36 -1.71 -4.77
N ILE A 171 -11.77 -0.76 -4.02
CA ILE A 171 -10.71 -1.12 -3.07
C ILE A 171 -11.22 -2.03 -1.96
N SER A 172 -12.48 -1.87 -1.51
CA SER A 172 -13.06 -2.71 -0.47
C SER A 172 -13.28 -4.14 -0.93
N VAL A 173 -13.69 -4.35 -2.19
CA VAL A 173 -13.78 -5.69 -2.79
C VAL A 173 -12.41 -6.33 -2.87
N ILE A 174 -11.40 -5.60 -3.35
CA ILE A 174 -10.00 -6.07 -3.44
C ILE A 174 -9.46 -6.38 -2.04
N ALA A 175 -9.60 -5.43 -1.11
CA ALA A 175 -9.10 -5.58 0.26
C ALA A 175 -9.76 -6.75 0.99
N GLY A 176 -11.08 -6.90 0.86
CA GLY A 176 -11.81 -8.04 1.44
C GLY A 176 -11.37 -9.38 0.84
N SER A 177 -11.24 -9.47 -0.50
CA SER A 177 -10.77 -10.68 -1.17
C SER A 177 -9.34 -11.05 -0.78
N CYS A 178 -8.42 -10.10 -0.80
CA CYS A 178 -7.04 -10.34 -0.40
C CYS A 178 -6.90 -10.67 1.10
N SER A 179 -7.66 -9.98 1.99
CA SER A 179 -7.69 -10.33 3.42
C SER A 179 -8.19 -11.77 3.64
N SER A 180 -9.20 -12.18 2.89
CA SER A 180 -9.70 -13.55 2.90
C SER A 180 -8.66 -14.56 2.41
N CYS A 181 -7.92 -14.23 1.33
CA CYS A 181 -6.79 -15.04 0.85
C CYS A 181 -5.69 -15.14 1.91
N LEU A 182 -5.26 -14.03 2.48
CA LEU A 182 -4.25 -14.01 3.54
C LEU A 182 -4.67 -14.88 4.73
N LEU A 183 -5.93 -14.75 5.18
CA LEU A 183 -6.46 -15.52 6.31
C LEU A 183 -6.37 -17.03 6.08
N ASN A 184 -6.68 -17.50 4.87
CA ASN A 184 -6.77 -18.92 4.56
C ASN A 184 -5.49 -19.51 3.98
N MET A 185 -4.55 -18.66 3.51
CA MET A 185 -3.35 -19.13 2.82
C MET A 185 -2.06 -18.90 3.58
N TYR A 186 -2.00 -17.96 4.54
CA TYR A 186 -0.75 -17.70 5.27
C TYR A 186 -0.15 -18.96 5.88
N GLN A 187 -0.90 -19.67 6.70
CA GLN A 187 -0.39 -20.85 7.39
C GLN A 187 0.01 -21.98 6.43
N PRO A 188 -0.85 -22.42 5.48
CA PRO A 188 -0.45 -23.44 4.51
C PRO A 188 0.74 -23.01 3.64
N PHE A 189 0.82 -21.73 3.26
CA PHE A 189 1.91 -21.24 2.44
C PHE A 189 3.25 -21.21 3.22
N ILE A 190 3.27 -20.68 4.43
CA ILE A 190 4.48 -20.66 5.28
C ILE A 190 4.95 -22.09 5.58
N LYS A 191 4.02 -23.00 5.86
CA LYS A 191 4.34 -24.42 6.08
C LYS A 191 5.07 -25.04 4.89
N VAL A 192 4.59 -24.80 3.66
CA VAL A 192 5.19 -25.32 2.42
C VAL A 192 6.52 -24.61 2.10
N TRP A 193 6.60 -23.30 2.34
CA TRP A 193 7.76 -22.50 1.95
C TRP A 193 8.92 -22.56 2.95
N LEU A 194 8.63 -22.42 4.26
CA LEU A 194 9.65 -22.27 5.31
C LEU A 194 9.62 -23.36 6.39
N GLY A 195 8.57 -24.17 6.40
CA GLY A 195 8.35 -25.21 7.41
C GLY A 195 7.61 -24.73 8.65
N GLU A 196 7.21 -25.68 9.48
CA GLU A 196 6.35 -25.43 10.66
C GLU A 196 7.02 -24.56 11.74
N ASN A 197 8.36 -24.62 11.85
CA ASN A 197 9.12 -23.84 12.85
C ASN A 197 9.07 -22.31 12.61
N MET A 198 8.66 -21.89 11.41
CA MET A 198 8.54 -20.47 11.03
C MET A 198 7.09 -19.98 11.03
N MET A 199 6.20 -20.72 11.67
CA MET A 199 4.78 -20.33 11.76
C MET A 199 4.51 -19.49 13.00
N LEU A 200 3.78 -18.37 12.82
CA LEU A 200 3.16 -17.63 13.91
C LEU A 200 1.83 -18.28 14.28
N ASP A 201 1.34 -17.99 15.49
CA ASP A 201 0.00 -18.40 15.90
C ASP A 201 -1.08 -17.79 14.99
N TYR A 202 -2.20 -18.48 14.87
CA TYR A 202 -3.29 -18.04 14.00
C TYR A 202 -3.86 -16.67 14.36
N ALA A 203 -3.79 -16.28 15.63
CA ALA A 203 -4.19 -14.95 16.08
C ALA A 203 -3.35 -13.83 15.43
N ALA A 204 -2.04 -14.06 15.18
CA ALA A 204 -1.20 -13.11 14.45
C ALA A 204 -1.66 -12.96 12.97
N VAL A 205 -2.07 -14.07 12.34
CA VAL A 205 -2.63 -14.04 10.98
C VAL A 205 -3.87 -13.15 10.92
N ILE A 206 -4.78 -13.28 11.89
CA ILE A 206 -5.97 -12.41 11.99
C ILE A 206 -5.55 -10.94 12.12
N CYS A 207 -4.56 -10.63 12.98
CA CYS A 207 -4.05 -9.26 13.12
C CYS A 207 -3.48 -8.72 11.80
N PHE A 208 -2.73 -9.52 11.04
CA PHE A 208 -2.22 -9.14 9.72
C PHE A 208 -3.35 -8.91 8.69
N CYS A 209 -4.40 -9.72 8.71
CA CYS A 209 -5.55 -9.53 7.83
C CYS A 209 -6.29 -8.22 8.13
N VAL A 210 -6.49 -7.88 9.41
CA VAL A 210 -7.08 -6.62 9.82
C VAL A 210 -6.17 -5.45 9.43
N TYR A 211 -4.85 -5.59 9.65
CA TYR A 211 -3.88 -4.58 9.23
C TYR A 211 -3.96 -4.34 7.71
N TYR A 212 -3.94 -5.39 6.91
CA TYR A 212 -4.03 -5.29 5.45
C TYR A 212 -5.30 -4.54 5.02
N TYR A 213 -6.46 -4.95 5.55
CA TYR A 213 -7.74 -4.31 5.21
C TYR A 213 -7.75 -2.81 5.54
N VAL A 214 -7.35 -2.45 6.75
CA VAL A 214 -7.30 -1.05 7.19
C VAL A 214 -6.31 -0.24 6.36
N TYR A 215 -5.15 -0.84 6.05
CA TYR A 215 -4.13 -0.20 5.23
C TYR A 215 -4.65 0.12 3.82
N GLU A 216 -5.33 -0.83 3.17
CA GLU A 216 -5.88 -0.62 1.82
C GLU A 216 -7.02 0.42 1.81
N ILE A 217 -7.88 0.43 2.82
CA ILE A 217 -8.89 1.49 2.94
C ILE A 217 -8.24 2.86 3.17
N ASN A 218 -7.17 2.94 3.96
CA ASN A 218 -6.44 4.20 4.15
C ASN A 218 -5.73 4.66 2.86
N ARG A 219 -5.36 3.74 1.96
CA ARG A 219 -4.74 4.02 0.67
C ARG A 219 -5.61 4.91 -0.20
N ILE A 220 -6.91 4.60 -0.38
CA ILE A 220 -7.79 5.40 -1.23
C ILE A 220 -7.92 6.83 -0.69
N LEU A 221 -7.97 7.00 0.63
CA LEU A 221 -7.98 8.32 1.26
C LEU A 221 -6.69 9.09 0.96
N ASN A 222 -5.52 8.44 1.06
CA ASN A 222 -4.25 9.06 0.71
C ASN A 222 -4.19 9.41 -0.78
N THR A 223 -4.72 8.57 -1.67
CA THR A 223 -4.79 8.85 -3.11
C THR A 223 -5.59 10.14 -3.38
N TYR A 224 -6.75 10.32 -2.75
CA TYR A 224 -7.53 11.55 -2.89
C TYR A 224 -6.87 12.77 -2.24
N LYS A 225 -6.20 12.59 -1.11
CA LYS A 225 -5.40 13.65 -0.47
C LYS A 225 -4.26 14.10 -1.40
N ASP A 226 -3.55 13.16 -2.02
CA ASP A 226 -2.42 13.44 -2.90
C ASP A 226 -2.89 14.08 -4.21
N ALA A 227 -3.94 13.54 -4.83
CA ALA A 227 -4.57 14.08 -6.03
C ALA A 227 -5.15 15.50 -5.81
N GLY A 228 -5.72 15.76 -4.64
CA GLY A 228 -6.26 17.06 -4.25
C GLY A 228 -5.22 18.05 -3.70
N GLY A 229 -3.94 17.66 -3.62
CA GLY A 229 -2.86 18.55 -3.17
C GLY A 229 -2.98 19.00 -1.70
N ILE A 230 -3.61 18.19 -0.83
CA ILE A 230 -3.86 18.55 0.58
C ILE A 230 -2.60 18.31 1.44
N TRP A 231 -1.45 18.83 1.00
CA TRP A 231 -0.18 18.59 1.69
C TRP A 231 -0.03 19.39 2.97
N HIS A 232 -0.36 20.68 2.93
CA HIS A 232 -0.15 21.59 4.05
C HIS A 232 -1.03 21.25 5.26
N LYS A 233 -2.31 20.96 5.05
CA LYS A 233 -3.25 20.60 6.13
C LYS A 233 -2.92 19.22 6.73
N ASP A 234 -2.33 18.34 5.94
CA ASP A 234 -2.07 16.94 6.32
C ASP A 234 -0.64 16.70 6.83
N ARG A 235 0.25 17.69 6.79
CA ARG A 235 1.69 17.55 7.05
C ARG A 235 2.06 16.88 8.38
N PHE A 236 1.29 17.13 9.42
CA PHE A 236 1.56 16.59 10.76
C PHE A 236 0.86 15.26 11.04
N ARG A 237 -0.18 14.90 10.28
CA ARG A 237 -0.91 13.65 10.49
C ARG A 237 -0.01 12.42 10.48
N PRO A 238 0.87 12.20 9.48
CA PRO A 238 1.74 11.03 9.47
C PRO A 238 2.66 10.96 10.67
N LEU A 239 3.22 12.11 11.09
CA LEU A 239 4.10 12.19 12.26
C LEU A 239 3.36 11.87 13.56
N VAL A 240 2.17 12.45 13.78
CA VAL A 240 1.36 12.18 14.98
C VAL A 240 0.88 10.72 14.99
N THR A 241 0.50 10.18 13.84
CA THR A 241 0.14 8.76 13.72
C THR A 241 1.34 7.86 14.03
N ALA A 242 2.55 8.23 13.58
CA ALA A 242 3.79 7.52 13.88
C ALA A 242 4.12 7.52 15.37
N LEU A 243 3.99 8.67 16.02
CA LEU A 243 4.21 8.79 17.47
C LEU A 243 3.18 7.97 18.26
N ALA A 244 1.91 8.04 17.87
CA ALA A 244 0.86 7.22 18.48
C ALA A 244 1.12 5.72 18.29
N ASN A 245 1.53 5.30 17.09
CA ASN A 245 1.93 3.92 16.81
C ASN A 245 3.10 3.48 17.71
N LEU A 246 4.17 4.28 17.78
CA LEU A 246 5.33 3.95 18.62
C LEU A 246 4.96 3.85 20.10
N MET A 247 4.16 4.78 20.61
CA MET A 247 3.68 4.74 22.01
C MET A 247 2.84 3.49 22.27
N MET A 248 1.90 3.16 21.37
CA MET A 248 1.10 1.94 21.47
C MET A 248 1.96 0.68 21.34
N ASN A 249 2.96 0.67 20.47
CA ASN A 249 3.91 -0.44 20.34
C ASN A 249 4.63 -0.73 21.65
N LEU A 250 5.21 0.30 22.28
CA LEU A 250 5.94 0.18 23.55
C LEU A 250 5.06 -0.28 24.70
N LEU A 251 3.78 0.09 24.69
CA LEU A 251 2.82 -0.36 25.69
C LEU A 251 2.34 -1.79 25.40
N LEU A 252 1.83 -2.05 24.19
CA LEU A 252 1.15 -3.30 23.87
C LEU A 252 2.10 -4.49 23.70
N VAL A 253 3.37 -4.26 23.30
CA VAL A 253 4.36 -5.34 23.18
C VAL A 253 4.58 -6.07 24.51
N ARG A 254 4.47 -5.36 25.63
CA ARG A 254 4.66 -5.93 26.98
C ARG A 254 3.54 -6.89 27.38
N PHE A 255 2.31 -6.65 26.91
CA PHE A 255 1.13 -7.42 27.27
C PHE A 255 0.80 -8.50 26.24
N TRP A 256 0.96 -8.18 24.97
CA TRP A 256 0.48 -9.01 23.85
C TRP A 256 1.59 -9.40 22.86
N GLY A 257 2.86 -9.11 23.14
CA GLY A 257 3.96 -9.51 22.27
C GLY A 257 3.80 -9.01 20.83
N VAL A 258 3.99 -9.90 19.86
CA VAL A 258 3.88 -9.59 18.41
C VAL A 258 2.48 -9.07 18.04
N TYR A 259 1.43 -9.61 18.64
CA TYR A 259 0.05 -9.16 18.40
C TYR A 259 -0.13 -7.69 18.76
N GLY A 260 0.45 -7.28 19.88
CA GLY A 260 0.42 -5.90 20.36
C GLY A 260 1.08 -4.95 19.35
N VAL A 261 2.17 -5.38 18.74
CA VAL A 261 2.88 -4.57 17.73
C VAL A 261 2.03 -4.42 16.45
N ILE A 262 1.46 -5.50 15.92
CA ILE A 262 0.62 -5.44 14.72
C ILE A 262 -0.65 -4.60 15.00
N LEU A 263 -1.29 -4.82 16.15
CA LEU A 263 -2.51 -4.10 16.53
C LEU A 263 -2.25 -2.62 16.81
N SER A 264 -1.08 -2.23 17.32
CA SER A 264 -0.75 -0.81 17.52
C SER A 264 -0.74 -0.03 16.22
N THR A 265 -0.26 -0.64 15.12
CA THR A 265 -0.30 -0.04 13.79
C THR A 265 -1.73 0.12 13.29
N VAL A 266 -2.57 -0.89 13.47
CA VAL A 266 -4.01 -0.82 13.15
C VAL A 266 -4.71 0.26 13.96
N LEU A 267 -4.50 0.29 15.28
CA LEU A 267 -5.14 1.25 16.19
C LEU A 267 -4.70 2.68 15.91
N SER A 268 -3.40 2.92 15.66
CA SER A 268 -2.91 4.25 15.32
C SER A 268 -3.52 4.76 13.99
N MET A 269 -3.68 3.89 13.01
CA MET A 269 -4.36 4.23 11.76
C MET A 269 -5.85 4.52 11.98
N LEU A 270 -6.57 3.67 12.71
CA LEU A 270 -8.01 3.80 12.91
C LEU A 270 -8.38 4.97 13.83
N LEU A 271 -7.61 5.20 14.92
CA LEU A 271 -7.97 6.20 15.93
C LEU A 271 -7.39 7.59 15.62
N VAL A 272 -6.25 7.66 14.93
CA VAL A 272 -5.55 8.93 14.64
C VAL A 272 -5.52 9.22 13.14
N GLY A 273 -4.96 8.31 12.35
CA GLY A 273 -4.68 8.54 10.93
C GLY A 273 -5.95 8.75 10.10
N MET A 274 -6.88 7.80 10.15
CA MET A 274 -8.10 7.82 9.32
C MET A 274 -9.08 8.94 9.71
N PRO A 275 -9.39 9.19 10.98
CA PRO A 275 -10.27 10.31 11.32
C PRO A 275 -9.70 11.66 10.87
N TRP A 276 -8.38 11.85 11.00
CA TRP A 276 -7.74 13.09 10.60
C TRP A 276 -7.75 13.29 9.08
N ILE A 277 -7.39 12.26 8.28
CA ILE A 277 -7.40 12.37 6.83
C ILE A 277 -8.82 12.55 6.28
N ILE A 278 -9.82 11.86 6.83
CA ILE A 278 -11.23 12.04 6.47
C ILE A 278 -11.64 13.50 6.73
N LYS A 279 -11.34 14.04 7.92
CA LYS A 279 -11.61 15.44 8.25
C LYS A 279 -10.95 16.39 7.24
N ASN A 280 -9.70 16.16 6.87
CA ASN A 280 -8.97 17.00 5.92
C ASN A 280 -9.59 16.96 4.52
N ILE A 281 -9.91 15.77 4.02
CA ILE A 281 -10.53 15.56 2.70
C ILE A 281 -11.91 16.22 2.66
N PHE A 282 -12.78 15.94 3.64
CA PHE A 282 -14.15 16.47 3.67
C PHE A 282 -14.26 17.95 4.05
N SER A 283 -13.20 18.54 4.58
CA SER A 283 -13.12 20.00 4.78
C SER A 283 -12.56 20.76 3.59
N THR A 284 -12.02 20.06 2.57
CA THR A 284 -11.30 20.70 1.46
C THR A 284 -11.91 20.36 0.09
N LEU A 285 -12.26 19.09 -0.14
CA LEU A 285 -12.74 18.60 -1.44
C LEU A 285 -14.24 18.35 -1.48
N PHE A 286 -14.86 18.03 -0.34
CA PHE A 286 -16.25 17.60 -0.25
C PHE A 286 -17.02 18.38 0.83
N ALA A 287 -18.33 18.14 0.93
CA ALA A 287 -19.14 18.71 2.00
C ALA A 287 -18.91 17.95 3.32
N ARG A 288 -18.87 18.71 4.44
CA ARG A 288 -18.64 18.10 5.77
C ARG A 288 -19.71 17.08 6.15
N ASP A 289 -20.95 17.31 5.73
CA ASP A 289 -22.08 16.43 6.04
C ASP A 289 -21.96 15.06 5.35
N GLU A 290 -21.28 15.01 4.20
CA GLU A 290 -21.00 13.77 3.45
C GLU A 290 -20.02 12.85 4.19
N SER A 291 -19.22 13.36 5.13
CA SER A 291 -18.26 12.56 5.90
C SER A 291 -18.92 11.45 6.70
N LYS A 292 -20.07 11.72 7.33
CA LYS A 292 -20.84 10.71 8.08
C LYS A 292 -21.35 9.61 7.17
N GLN A 293 -21.90 9.99 6.00
CA GLN A 293 -22.35 9.03 5.00
C GLN A 293 -21.21 8.13 4.52
N TYR A 294 -20.03 8.73 4.30
CA TYR A 294 -18.84 7.99 3.88
C TYR A 294 -18.34 7.01 4.95
N VAL A 295 -18.30 7.42 6.22
CA VAL A 295 -17.92 6.51 7.32
C VAL A 295 -18.90 5.35 7.45
N VAL A 296 -20.20 5.59 7.35
CA VAL A 296 -21.20 4.51 7.35
C VAL A 296 -20.99 3.54 6.17
N LEU A 297 -20.63 4.07 4.99
CA LEU A 297 -20.30 3.26 3.82
C LEU A 297 -19.08 2.36 4.09
N LEU A 298 -18.02 2.91 4.67
CA LEU A 298 -16.83 2.14 5.06
C LEU A 298 -17.17 1.01 6.03
N LEU A 299 -18.01 1.29 7.04
CA LEU A 299 -18.43 0.27 8.00
C LEU A 299 -19.26 -0.85 7.34
N LYS A 300 -20.14 -0.51 6.40
CA LYS A 300 -20.91 -1.52 5.62
C LYS A 300 -19.97 -2.41 4.82
N TYR A 301 -18.99 -1.84 4.13
CA TYR A 301 -18.01 -2.61 3.35
C TYR A 301 -17.11 -3.48 4.25
N ALA A 302 -16.69 -2.96 5.39
CA ALA A 302 -15.94 -3.72 6.38
C ALA A 302 -16.75 -4.90 6.93
N GLY A 303 -18.04 -4.71 7.21
CA GLY A 303 -18.94 -5.79 7.66
C GLY A 303 -19.08 -6.90 6.64
N VAL A 304 -19.27 -6.57 5.35
CA VAL A 304 -19.36 -7.58 4.28
C VAL A 304 -18.02 -8.28 4.05
N SER A 305 -16.90 -7.55 4.13
CA SER A 305 -15.55 -8.15 4.04
C SER A 305 -15.29 -9.13 5.20
N LEU A 306 -15.67 -8.75 6.42
CA LEU A 306 -15.56 -9.62 7.59
C LEU A 306 -16.41 -10.89 7.42
N LEU A 307 -17.66 -10.74 6.98
CA LEU A 307 -18.54 -11.88 6.66
C LEU A 307 -17.89 -12.79 5.61
N GLY A 308 -17.28 -12.20 4.58
CA GLY A 308 -16.52 -12.93 3.57
C GLY A 308 -15.35 -13.73 4.13
N CYS A 309 -14.55 -13.10 5.02
CA CYS A 309 -13.45 -13.78 5.71
C CYS A 309 -13.95 -14.96 6.56
N VAL A 310 -15.04 -14.78 7.31
CA VAL A 310 -15.63 -15.85 8.12
C VAL A 310 -16.15 -16.99 7.25
N LEU A 311 -16.91 -16.70 6.20
CA LEU A 311 -17.45 -17.74 5.32
C LEU A 311 -16.34 -18.50 4.59
N THR A 312 -15.34 -17.79 4.07
CA THR A 312 -14.21 -18.45 3.39
C THR A 312 -13.36 -19.28 4.36
N PHE A 313 -13.22 -18.85 5.60
CA PHE A 313 -12.56 -19.63 6.64
C PHE A 313 -13.26 -20.99 6.84
N PHE A 314 -14.56 -20.99 6.99
CA PHE A 314 -15.33 -22.24 7.11
C PHE A 314 -15.28 -23.09 5.83
N LEU A 315 -15.44 -22.48 4.65
CA LEU A 315 -15.36 -23.23 3.39
C LEU A 315 -13.97 -23.84 3.16
N CYS A 316 -12.91 -23.10 3.45
CA CYS A 316 -11.54 -23.56 3.29
C CYS A 316 -11.12 -24.61 4.33
N SER A 317 -11.79 -24.69 5.50
CA SER A 317 -11.53 -25.72 6.50
C SER A 317 -11.93 -27.14 6.02
N TYR A 318 -12.87 -27.24 5.06
CA TYR A 318 -13.24 -28.51 4.43
C TYR A 318 -12.29 -28.95 3.30
N ILE A 319 -11.34 -28.09 2.90
CA ILE A 319 -10.39 -28.44 1.84
C ILE A 319 -9.22 -29.22 2.47
N SER A 320 -9.27 -30.54 2.27
CA SER A 320 -8.24 -31.48 2.75
C SER A 320 -7.05 -31.66 1.79
N ILE A 321 -7.04 -30.96 0.65
CA ILE A 321 -5.96 -31.04 -0.34
C ILE A 321 -4.76 -30.25 0.20
N ASP A 322 -3.59 -30.92 0.26
CA ASP A 322 -2.33 -30.33 0.68
C ASP A 322 -1.47 -29.82 -0.50
N GLY A 323 -0.44 -29.04 -0.19
CA GLY A 323 0.50 -28.50 -1.16
C GLY A 323 -0.08 -27.41 -2.07
N PHE A 324 0.48 -27.28 -3.27
CA PHE A 324 0.11 -26.22 -4.22
C PHE A 324 -1.32 -26.34 -4.73
N GLY A 325 -1.86 -27.57 -4.88
CA GLY A 325 -3.25 -27.78 -5.28
C GLY A 325 -4.25 -27.24 -4.25
N GLY A 326 -4.00 -27.46 -2.97
CA GLY A 326 -4.80 -26.93 -1.89
C GLY A 326 -4.73 -25.40 -1.80
N LEU A 327 -3.56 -24.80 -2.04
CA LEU A 327 -3.39 -23.34 -2.11
C LEU A 327 -4.20 -22.74 -3.27
N ALA A 328 -4.14 -23.35 -4.46
CA ALA A 328 -4.89 -22.89 -5.64
C ALA A 328 -6.41 -22.97 -5.41
N THR A 329 -6.89 -24.03 -4.79
CA THR A 329 -8.32 -24.20 -4.48
C THR A 329 -8.79 -23.17 -3.46
N ARG A 330 -8.03 -22.92 -2.38
CA ARG A 330 -8.34 -21.89 -1.39
C ARG A 330 -8.33 -20.49 -2.01
N LEU A 331 -7.34 -20.20 -2.85
CA LEU A 331 -7.28 -18.92 -3.59
C LEU A 331 -8.56 -18.72 -4.42
N PHE A 332 -8.96 -19.73 -5.18
CA PHE A 332 -10.18 -19.66 -6.00
C PHE A 332 -11.42 -19.39 -5.15
N VAL A 333 -11.61 -20.13 -4.06
CA VAL A 333 -12.75 -19.93 -3.14
C VAL A 333 -12.78 -18.50 -2.61
N CYS A 334 -11.65 -17.97 -2.12
CA CYS A 334 -11.58 -16.62 -1.57
C CYS A 334 -11.86 -15.54 -2.63
N MET A 335 -11.32 -15.71 -3.85
CA MET A 335 -11.50 -14.76 -4.96
C MET A 335 -12.90 -14.79 -5.55
N VAL A 336 -13.70 -15.81 -5.29
CA VAL A 336 -15.11 -15.90 -5.73
C VAL A 336 -16.07 -15.46 -4.64
N VAL A 337 -15.93 -15.96 -3.42
CA VAL A 337 -16.92 -15.77 -2.35
C VAL A 337 -17.06 -14.30 -1.98
N VAL A 338 -15.96 -13.57 -1.79
CA VAL A 338 -16.02 -12.16 -1.36
C VAL A 338 -16.67 -11.25 -2.42
N PRO A 339 -16.28 -11.29 -3.72
CA PRO A 339 -16.97 -10.52 -4.75
C PRO A 339 -18.45 -10.89 -4.91
N VAL A 340 -18.81 -12.17 -4.76
CA VAL A 340 -20.21 -12.61 -4.79
C VAL A 340 -21.01 -12.01 -3.63
N LEU A 341 -20.46 -11.96 -2.42
CA LEU A 341 -21.11 -11.30 -1.30
C LEU A 341 -21.30 -9.80 -1.57
N PHE A 342 -20.28 -9.11 -2.04
CA PHE A 342 -20.41 -7.69 -2.42
C PHE A 342 -21.49 -7.50 -3.48
N TYR A 343 -21.57 -8.36 -4.50
CA TYR A 343 -22.64 -8.35 -5.48
C TYR A 343 -24.02 -8.54 -4.84
N LEU A 344 -24.20 -9.52 -3.97
CA LEU A 344 -25.47 -9.79 -3.33
C LEU A 344 -25.96 -8.62 -2.46
N PHE A 345 -25.06 -7.99 -1.69
CA PHE A 345 -25.43 -6.91 -0.78
C PHE A 345 -25.55 -5.54 -1.49
N PHE A 346 -24.73 -5.28 -2.52
CA PHE A 346 -24.60 -3.92 -3.09
C PHE A 346 -25.01 -3.81 -4.56
N ARG A 347 -25.50 -4.86 -5.23
CA ARG A 347 -25.85 -4.86 -6.68
C ARG A 347 -26.82 -3.76 -7.10
N LYS A 348 -27.62 -3.23 -6.15
CA LYS A 348 -28.60 -2.16 -6.42
C LYS A 348 -28.06 -0.76 -6.10
N THR A 349 -26.89 -0.65 -5.50
CA THR A 349 -26.30 0.65 -5.17
C THR A 349 -25.62 1.29 -6.37
N GLU A 350 -25.71 2.62 -6.47
CA GLU A 350 -25.12 3.37 -7.57
C GLU A 350 -23.60 3.17 -7.66
N GLU A 351 -22.93 3.14 -6.48
CA GLU A 351 -21.49 2.96 -6.39
C GLU A 351 -21.02 1.63 -6.95
N PHE A 352 -21.75 0.56 -6.67
CA PHE A 352 -21.41 -0.78 -7.15
C PHE A 352 -21.64 -0.91 -8.66
N ILE A 353 -22.75 -0.38 -9.18
CA ILE A 353 -23.05 -0.36 -10.60
C ILE A 353 -22.00 0.43 -11.37
N ALA A 354 -21.60 1.60 -10.86
CA ALA A 354 -20.55 2.42 -11.45
C ALA A 354 -19.18 1.71 -11.41
N SER A 355 -18.86 1.02 -10.31
CA SER A 355 -17.63 0.22 -10.16
C SER A 355 -17.55 -0.89 -11.19
N THR A 356 -18.62 -1.65 -11.36
CA THR A 356 -18.70 -2.76 -12.31
C THR A 356 -18.56 -2.27 -13.75
N LYS A 357 -19.22 -1.15 -14.11
CA LYS A 357 -19.09 -0.54 -15.43
C LYS A 357 -17.65 -0.13 -15.72
N LEU A 358 -16.96 0.49 -14.76
CA LEU A 358 -15.57 0.90 -14.91
C LEU A 358 -14.65 -0.32 -15.17
N ILE A 359 -14.80 -1.37 -14.36
CA ILE A 359 -14.00 -2.60 -14.52
C ILE A 359 -14.21 -3.21 -15.92
N ILE A 360 -15.46 -3.30 -16.40
CA ILE A 360 -15.77 -3.84 -17.72
C ILE A 360 -15.16 -2.96 -18.83
N GLN A 361 -15.19 -1.63 -18.69
CA GLN A 361 -14.56 -0.72 -19.65
C GLN A 361 -13.05 -0.91 -19.73
N VAL A 362 -12.37 -0.99 -18.58
CA VAL A 362 -10.93 -1.23 -18.53
C VAL A 362 -10.56 -2.56 -19.20
N LEU A 363 -11.28 -3.63 -18.89
CA LEU A 363 -11.06 -4.95 -19.52
C LEU A 363 -11.24 -4.92 -21.04
N LYS A 364 -12.27 -4.23 -21.55
CA LYS A 364 -12.48 -4.05 -23.00
C LYS A 364 -11.36 -3.26 -23.67
N THR A 365 -10.82 -2.23 -22.98
CA THR A 365 -9.71 -1.42 -23.48
C THR A 365 -8.43 -2.24 -23.59
N ILE A 366 -8.12 -3.05 -22.56
CA ILE A 366 -6.96 -3.97 -22.57
C ILE A 366 -7.08 -4.97 -23.74
N GLN A 367 -8.25 -5.56 -23.95
CA GLN A 367 -8.48 -6.49 -25.07
C GLN A 367 -8.31 -5.84 -26.46
N ARG A 368 -8.58 -4.54 -26.58
CA ARG A 368 -8.40 -3.80 -27.86
C ARG A 368 -6.94 -3.45 -28.15
N HIS A 369 -6.12 -3.22 -27.13
CA HIS A 369 -4.70 -2.89 -27.29
C HIS A 369 -3.79 -4.12 -27.33
N GLY A 370 -4.30 -5.30 -26.96
CA GLY A 370 -3.59 -6.57 -27.04
C GLY A 370 -3.81 -7.36 -28.33
N ARG A 371 -4.60 -6.79 -29.26
CA ARG A 371 -4.77 -7.24 -30.64
C ARG A 371 -4.07 -6.26 -31.60
#